data_1eec39e99233c320358d715c113a5245
#
_entry.id   1eec39e99233c320358d715c113a5245
#
_cell.length_a   1.000
_cell.length_b   1.000
_cell.length_c   1.000
_cell.angle_alpha   90.00
_cell.angle_beta   90.00
_cell.angle_gamma   90.00
#
_symmetry.space_group_name_H-M   'P 1'
#
loop_
_entity.id
_entity.type
_entity.pdbx_description
1 polymer ?
#
loop_
_entity_poly.entity_id
_entity_poly.type
_entity_poly.pdbx_seq_one_letter_code
_entity_poly.pdbx_strand_id
1 'polypeptide(L)'
;MEEKIVFNTEDVNSNKVFGILAYIGILFLVPLFAAKDSQYARFHTNQGLVLFIAEVILNIAAKIVIGIFSVASLGLLAVPISLVLNLVVWAFSVGFMILGIVNACSGEAKVLPVIGKITILR
;
A
#
# COMPACT_ATOMS: atom_id res chain seq x y z
N MET A 1 -14.18 10.87 -1.10
CA MET A 1 -13.55 12.18 -1.07
C MET A 1 -12.25 12.15 -0.29
N GLU A 2 -11.22 12.72 -0.84
CA GLU A 2 -9.91 12.75 -0.20
C GLU A 2 -9.79 13.96 0.72
N GLU A 3 -9.27 13.72 1.91
CA GLU A 3 -8.90 14.80 2.81
C GLU A 3 -7.49 15.27 2.49
N LYS A 4 -7.31 16.56 2.45
CA LYS A 4 -6.00 17.14 2.25
C LYS A 4 -5.46 17.64 3.59
N ILE A 5 -4.37 17.03 4.04
CA ILE A 5 -3.70 17.38 5.28
C ILE A 5 -2.47 18.23 4.91
N VAL A 6 -2.24 19.29 5.65
CA VAL A 6 -1.10 20.18 5.39
C VAL A 6 -0.06 19.97 6.48
N PHE A 7 1.17 19.67 6.08
CA PHE A 7 2.30 19.54 6.97
C PHE A 7 3.27 20.71 6.78
N ASN A 8 4.19 20.87 7.71
CA ASN A 8 5.25 21.86 7.62
C ASN A 8 6.06 21.62 6.34
N THR A 9 6.24 22.68 5.54
CA THR A 9 6.94 22.60 4.25
C THR A 9 8.37 22.10 4.39
N GLU A 10 9.05 22.52 5.44
CA GLU A 10 10.43 22.08 5.68
C GLU A 10 10.48 20.58 5.99
N ASP A 11 9.55 20.07 6.78
CA ASP A 11 9.43 18.65 7.06
C ASP A 11 9.19 17.86 5.76
N VAL A 12 8.26 18.32 4.93
CA VAL A 12 7.96 17.69 3.64
C VAL A 12 9.21 17.62 2.77
N ASN A 13 9.89 18.75 2.62
CA ASN A 13 11.07 18.82 1.73
C ASN A 13 12.22 17.95 2.22
N SER A 14 12.41 17.86 3.53
CA SER A 14 13.49 17.08 4.12
C SER A 14 13.22 15.58 4.08
N ASN A 15 11.95 15.17 4.05
CA ASN A 15 11.57 13.78 4.23
C ASN A 15 10.78 13.19 3.07
N LYS A 16 10.79 13.86 1.92
CA LYS A 16 10.03 13.40 0.73
C LYS A 16 10.44 11.99 0.31
N VAL A 17 11.73 11.68 0.35
CA VAL A 17 12.23 10.34 -0.01
C VAL A 17 11.63 9.28 0.90
N PHE A 18 11.53 9.56 2.20
CA PHE A 18 10.93 8.62 3.14
C PHE A 18 9.44 8.41 2.84
N GLY A 19 8.74 9.45 2.42
CA GLY A 19 7.35 9.32 2.01
C GLY A 19 7.19 8.41 0.80
N ILE A 20 8.10 8.51 -0.16
CA ILE A 20 8.10 7.66 -1.36
C ILE A 20 8.38 6.21 -0.98
N LEU A 21 9.40 5.97 -0.18
CA LEU A 21 9.78 4.63 0.24
C LEU A 21 8.66 3.91 0.99
N ALA A 22 7.80 4.66 1.67
CA ALA A 22 6.70 4.09 2.46
C ALA A 22 5.75 3.22 1.63
N TYR A 23 5.66 3.45 0.32
CA TYR A 23 4.72 2.73 -0.54
C TYR A 23 5.33 1.58 -1.33
N ILE A 24 6.61 1.32 -1.17
CA ILE A 24 7.31 0.30 -1.96
C ILE A 24 7.49 -0.96 -1.11
N GLY A 25 6.54 -1.88 -1.18
CA GLY A 25 6.61 -3.16 -0.48
C GLY A 25 6.93 -3.00 1.00
N ILE A 26 7.97 -3.65 1.45
CA ILE A 26 8.41 -3.63 2.85
C ILE A 26 9.29 -2.42 3.18
N LEU A 27 9.61 -1.57 2.19
CA LEU A 27 10.50 -0.42 2.41
C LEU A 27 9.90 0.64 3.34
N PHE A 28 8.60 0.52 3.69
CA PHE A 28 8.01 1.38 4.72
C PHE A 28 8.75 1.27 6.05
N LEU A 29 9.48 0.19 6.27
CA LEU A 29 10.28 0.03 7.49
C LEU A 29 11.40 1.05 7.58
N VAL A 30 11.91 1.54 6.44
CA VAL A 30 12.98 2.55 6.45
C VAL A 30 12.51 3.85 7.10
N PRO A 31 11.44 4.51 6.62
CA PRO A 31 10.96 5.72 7.30
C PRO A 31 10.40 5.44 8.69
N LEU A 32 9.88 4.24 8.92
CA LEU A 32 9.36 3.88 10.23
C LEU A 32 10.43 4.03 11.32
N PHE A 33 11.65 3.64 11.04
CA PHE A 33 12.74 3.69 12.00
C PHE A 33 13.67 4.90 11.80
N ALA A 34 13.83 5.39 10.57
CA ALA A 34 14.78 6.45 10.25
C ALA A 34 14.19 7.85 10.34
N ALA A 35 12.87 8.00 10.25
CA ALA A 35 12.21 9.30 10.22
C ALA A 35 11.10 9.40 11.27
N LYS A 36 11.38 8.96 12.48
CA LYS A 36 10.41 8.94 13.58
C LYS A 36 9.87 10.31 13.96
N ASP A 37 10.68 11.35 13.79
CA ASP A 37 10.31 12.70 14.20
C ASP A 37 9.57 13.48 13.11
N SER A 38 9.48 12.93 11.91
CA SER A 38 8.78 13.58 10.80
C SER A 38 7.31 13.18 10.79
N GLN A 39 6.42 14.15 10.98
CA GLN A 39 4.99 13.90 10.88
C GLN A 39 4.60 13.52 9.45
N TYR A 40 5.24 14.16 8.46
CA TYR A 40 5.00 13.86 7.06
C TYR A 40 5.39 12.42 6.72
N ALA A 41 6.60 12.00 7.12
CA ALA A 41 7.06 10.64 6.86
C ALA A 41 6.20 9.62 7.60
N ARG A 42 5.79 9.91 8.82
CA ARG A 42 4.92 9.01 9.59
C ARG A 42 3.54 8.87 8.97
N PHE A 43 2.99 9.95 8.40
CA PHE A 43 1.73 9.87 7.70
C PHE A 43 1.82 8.88 6.54
N HIS A 44 2.83 9.03 5.68
CA HIS A 44 3.01 8.14 4.53
C HIS A 44 3.41 6.72 4.96
N THR A 45 4.17 6.59 6.05
CA THR A 45 4.51 5.28 6.61
C THR A 45 3.26 4.54 7.06
N ASN A 46 2.31 5.24 7.72
CA ASN A 46 1.04 4.63 8.07
C ASN A 46 0.28 4.15 6.83
N GLN A 47 0.21 4.99 5.79
CA GLN A 47 -0.45 4.61 4.54
C GLN A 47 0.22 3.38 3.92
N GLY A 48 1.55 3.36 3.89
CA GLY A 48 2.32 2.24 3.35
C GLY A 48 2.15 0.96 4.17
N LEU A 49 2.13 1.07 5.49
CA LEU A 49 1.92 -0.08 6.36
C LEU A 49 0.53 -0.68 6.15
N VAL A 50 -0.50 0.16 6.09
CA VAL A 50 -1.87 -0.29 5.81
C VAL A 50 -1.95 -0.95 4.44
N LEU A 51 -1.31 -0.36 3.44
CA LEU A 51 -1.26 -0.92 2.09
C LEU A 51 -0.58 -2.29 2.10
N PHE A 52 0.54 -2.42 2.80
CA PHE A 52 1.25 -3.69 2.89
C PHE A 52 0.39 -4.77 3.53
N ILE A 53 -0.30 -4.45 4.62
CA ILE A 53 -1.20 -5.40 5.30
C ILE A 53 -2.35 -5.79 4.36
N ALA A 54 -2.93 -4.82 3.64
CA ALA A 54 -3.99 -5.10 2.68
C ALA A 54 -3.51 -6.03 1.58
N GLU A 55 -2.29 -5.84 1.08
CA GLU A 55 -1.71 -6.71 0.05
C GLU A 55 -1.51 -8.13 0.56
N VAL A 56 -1.04 -8.29 1.79
CA VAL A 56 -0.88 -9.61 2.40
C VAL A 56 -2.22 -10.31 2.51
N ILE A 57 -3.25 -9.62 2.99
CA ILE A 57 -4.60 -10.17 3.13
C ILE A 57 -5.15 -10.58 1.76
N LEU A 58 -5.01 -9.72 0.74
CA LEU A 58 -5.48 -10.01 -0.60
C LEU A 58 -4.78 -11.21 -1.21
N ASN A 59 -3.47 -11.34 -1.01
CA ASN A 59 -2.72 -12.48 -1.51
C ASN A 59 -3.16 -13.77 -0.84
N ILE A 60 -3.38 -13.76 0.47
CA ILE A 60 -3.87 -14.93 1.18
C ILE A 60 -5.26 -15.32 0.68
N ALA A 61 -6.17 -14.36 0.56
CA ALA A 61 -7.52 -14.60 0.08
C ALA A 61 -7.51 -15.17 -1.34
N ALA A 62 -6.69 -14.61 -2.23
CA ALA A 62 -6.56 -15.09 -3.59
C ALA A 62 -6.08 -16.55 -3.63
N LYS A 63 -5.09 -16.90 -2.82
CA LYS A 63 -4.58 -18.26 -2.77
C LYS A 63 -5.62 -19.25 -2.26
N ILE A 64 -6.42 -18.86 -1.28
CA ILE A 64 -7.51 -19.69 -0.77
C ILE A 64 -8.54 -19.96 -1.87
N VAL A 65 -8.96 -18.91 -2.60
CA VAL A 65 -9.93 -19.03 -3.69
C VAL A 65 -9.37 -19.93 -4.80
N ILE A 66 -8.11 -19.70 -5.18
CA ILE A 66 -7.45 -20.51 -6.21
C ILE A 66 -7.43 -21.98 -5.78
N GLY A 67 -7.08 -22.26 -4.52
CA GLY A 67 -7.04 -23.61 -4.01
C GLY A 67 -8.41 -24.30 -4.03
N ILE A 68 -9.44 -23.58 -3.60
CA ILE A 68 -10.82 -24.14 -3.57
C ILE A 68 -11.28 -24.50 -4.97
N PHE A 69 -11.16 -23.56 -5.92
CA PHE A 69 -11.60 -23.83 -7.30
C PHE A 69 -10.74 -24.85 -7.99
N SER A 70 -9.45 -24.92 -7.68
CA SER A 70 -8.56 -25.92 -8.26
C SER A 70 -8.96 -27.32 -7.84
N VAL A 71 -9.23 -27.52 -6.54
CA VAL A 71 -9.65 -28.81 -6.02
C VAL A 71 -11.03 -29.18 -6.56
N ALA A 72 -11.98 -28.25 -6.51
CA ALA A 72 -13.36 -28.49 -6.95
C ALA A 72 -13.45 -28.85 -8.45
N SER A 73 -12.53 -28.33 -9.26
CA SER A 73 -12.50 -28.58 -10.71
C SER A 73 -11.53 -29.69 -11.12
N LEU A 74 -10.95 -30.41 -10.17
CA LEU A 74 -9.93 -31.42 -10.42
C LEU A 74 -8.73 -30.85 -11.20
N GLY A 75 -8.36 -29.62 -10.84
CA GLY A 75 -7.23 -28.91 -11.45
C GLY A 75 -7.53 -28.15 -12.72
N LEU A 76 -8.73 -28.31 -13.29
CA LEU A 76 -9.07 -27.67 -14.57
C LEU A 76 -9.05 -26.15 -14.51
N LEU A 77 -9.52 -25.56 -13.40
CA LEU A 77 -9.59 -24.12 -13.23
C LEU A 77 -8.38 -23.51 -12.54
N ALA A 78 -7.39 -24.33 -12.19
CA ALA A 78 -6.22 -23.84 -11.46
C ALA A 78 -5.50 -22.71 -12.18
N VAL A 79 -5.16 -22.89 -13.46
CA VAL A 79 -4.43 -21.89 -14.24
C VAL A 79 -5.30 -20.65 -14.53
N PRO A 80 -6.51 -20.79 -15.12
CA PRO A 80 -7.29 -19.59 -15.44
C PRO A 80 -7.64 -18.75 -14.19
N ILE A 81 -8.02 -19.36 -13.08
CA ILE A 81 -8.33 -18.61 -11.86
C ILE A 81 -7.07 -17.93 -11.30
N SER A 82 -5.94 -18.64 -11.32
CA SER A 82 -4.67 -18.04 -10.88
C SER A 82 -4.31 -16.80 -11.69
N LEU A 83 -4.42 -16.89 -13.02
CA LEU A 83 -4.09 -15.77 -13.89
C LEU A 83 -4.97 -14.56 -13.60
N VAL A 84 -6.27 -14.76 -13.48
CA VAL A 84 -7.21 -13.66 -13.24
C VAL A 84 -6.98 -13.04 -11.87
N LEU A 85 -6.92 -13.84 -10.82
CA LEU A 85 -6.79 -13.30 -9.46
C LEU A 85 -5.43 -12.68 -9.22
N ASN A 86 -4.35 -13.25 -9.73
CA ASN A 86 -3.03 -12.65 -9.60
C ASN A 86 -2.94 -11.32 -10.35
N LEU A 87 -3.58 -11.22 -11.50
CA LEU A 87 -3.64 -9.96 -12.23
C LEU A 87 -4.40 -8.89 -11.45
N VAL A 88 -5.52 -9.25 -10.83
CA VAL A 88 -6.31 -8.31 -10.02
C VAL A 88 -5.48 -7.82 -8.83
N VAL A 89 -4.82 -8.73 -8.10
CA VAL A 89 -3.97 -8.36 -6.96
C VAL A 89 -2.82 -7.46 -7.41
N TRP A 90 -2.18 -7.82 -8.54
CA TRP A 90 -1.09 -7.02 -9.09
C TRP A 90 -1.55 -5.60 -9.44
N ALA A 91 -2.69 -5.48 -10.11
CA ALA A 91 -3.24 -4.19 -10.50
C ALA A 91 -3.56 -3.32 -9.26
N PHE A 92 -4.13 -3.94 -8.22
CA PHE A 92 -4.38 -3.25 -6.96
C PHE A 92 -3.07 -2.75 -6.35
N SER A 93 -2.09 -3.64 -6.23
CA SER A 93 -0.81 -3.31 -5.59
C SER A 93 -0.06 -2.20 -6.32
N VAL A 94 0.06 -2.32 -7.63
CA VAL A 94 0.77 -1.32 -8.45
C VAL A 94 0.02 0.00 -8.46
N GLY A 95 -1.31 -0.05 -8.64
CA GLY A 95 -2.12 1.16 -8.67
C GLY A 95 -2.02 1.97 -7.38
N PHE A 96 -2.15 1.32 -6.24
CA PHE A 96 -2.06 1.99 -4.93
C PHE A 96 -0.65 2.46 -4.62
N MET A 97 0.36 1.68 -5.03
CA MET A 97 1.75 2.10 -4.88
C MET A 97 2.02 3.39 -5.67
N ILE A 98 1.56 3.45 -6.91
CA ILE A 98 1.74 4.64 -7.76
C ILE A 98 1.02 5.84 -7.15
N LEU A 99 -0.23 5.67 -6.69
CA LEU A 99 -0.97 6.76 -6.03
C LEU A 99 -0.22 7.28 -4.82
N GLY A 100 0.30 6.38 -3.98
CA GLY A 100 1.04 6.78 -2.80
C GLY A 100 2.33 7.51 -3.14
N ILE A 101 3.07 7.00 -4.11
CA ILE A 101 4.32 7.62 -4.56
C ILE A 101 4.05 9.01 -5.16
N VAL A 102 3.01 9.15 -5.98
CA VAL A 102 2.63 10.45 -6.55
C VAL A 102 2.29 11.44 -5.45
N ASN A 103 1.51 11.02 -4.46
CA ASN A 103 1.19 11.90 -3.34
C ASN A 103 2.44 12.33 -2.59
N ALA A 104 3.35 11.40 -2.33
CA ALA A 104 4.60 11.71 -1.63
C ALA A 104 5.50 12.62 -2.47
N CYS A 105 5.62 12.38 -3.77
CA CYS A 105 6.41 13.21 -4.67
C CYS A 105 5.88 14.63 -4.75
N SER A 106 4.56 14.79 -4.69
CA SER A 106 3.90 16.09 -4.72
C SER A 106 3.98 16.83 -3.39
N GLY A 107 4.51 16.19 -2.35
CA GLY A 107 4.55 16.75 -1.02
C GLY A 107 3.19 16.82 -0.36
N GLU A 108 2.22 16.06 -0.86
CA GLU A 108 0.86 16.08 -0.36
C GLU A 108 0.61 14.95 0.62
N ALA A 109 -0.22 15.24 1.62
CA ALA A 109 -0.62 14.26 2.62
C ALA A 109 -2.05 13.82 2.33
N LYS A 110 -2.24 13.13 1.22
CA LYS A 110 -3.53 12.56 0.84
C LYS A 110 -3.61 11.11 1.27
N VAL A 111 -4.77 10.72 1.81
CA VAL A 111 -5.00 9.32 2.16
C VAL A 111 -5.27 8.50 0.89
N LEU A 112 -4.87 7.24 0.93
CA LEU A 112 -5.19 6.31 -0.15
C LEU A 112 -6.70 6.04 -0.16
N PRO A 113 -7.30 5.80 -1.35
CA PRO A 113 -8.73 5.47 -1.41
C PRO A 113 -9.06 4.22 -0.59
N VAL A 114 -10.19 4.22 0.06
CA VAL A 114 -10.75 3.10 0.83
C VAL A 114 -9.94 2.77 2.09
N ILE A 115 -8.66 2.46 1.95
CA ILE A 115 -7.83 1.99 3.08
C ILE A 115 -7.11 3.11 3.83
N GLY A 116 -7.03 4.30 3.25
CA GLY A 116 -6.20 5.38 3.77
C GLY A 116 -6.67 5.99 5.09
N LYS A 117 -7.90 5.74 5.48
CA LYS A 117 -8.44 6.24 6.76
C LYS A 117 -8.05 5.38 7.95
N ILE A 118 -7.52 4.19 7.70
CA ILE A 118 -7.07 3.29 8.76
C ILE A 118 -5.76 3.83 9.34
N THR A 119 -5.72 4.04 10.64
CA THR A 119 -4.53 4.56 11.31
C THR A 119 -3.98 3.50 12.25
N ILE A 120 -2.76 3.06 11.98
CA ILE A 120 -2.02 2.11 12.82
C ILE A 120 -0.89 2.84 13.52
N LEU A 121 -0.18 3.71 12.80
CA LEU A 121 0.87 4.55 13.35
C LEU A 121 0.35 5.96 13.57
N ARG A 122 0.69 6.54 14.70
CA ARG A 122 0.33 7.93 15.02
C ARG A 122 1.56 8.80 15.19
#